data_47df243ceb8fb778c18a34094f474986
#
_entry.id   47df243ceb8fb778c18a34094f474986
#
_cell.length_a   1.000
_cell.length_b   1.000
_cell.length_c   1.000
_cell.angle_alpha   90.00
_cell.angle_beta   90.00
_cell.angle_gamma   90.00
#
_symmetry.space_group_name_H-M   'P 1'
#
loop_
_entity.id
_entity.type
_entity.pdbx_description
1 polymer ?
#
loop_
_entity_poly.entity_id
_entity_poly.type
_entity_poly.pdbx_seq_one_letter_code
_entity_poly.pdbx_strand_id
1 'polypeptide(L)'
;MDAEFDESMRVKSNEDLPNPIMALLPLIVTFMLFNFMKLYIGFSIIIGILTALVCFWRYLGGVKLVMGVLGKGVAAACVLCLSSGALAGFGTVVQATETFGQFSIALTNIQGPPLFIVMIAIMLVTAICGSGPAAIGASLPMFYDTFVSMGVSMSAVHRIAAFSATTLDTLPTNAGFIAAAGLARSEAKDSYKYVGMCTVVNTTIATAVVTLLLTLFPGLA
;
A
#
# COMPACT_ATOMS: atom_id res chain seq x y z
N MET A 1 -22.72 -11.12 22.17
CA MET A 1 -21.36 -11.53 22.58
C MET A 1 -20.61 -10.23 22.80
N ASP A 2 -20.66 -9.73 24.05
CA ASP A 2 -20.05 -8.47 24.43
C ASP A 2 -18.54 -8.63 24.37
N ALA A 3 -17.91 -8.04 23.36
CA ALA A 3 -16.47 -7.96 23.31
C ALA A 3 -16.05 -7.08 24.50
N GLU A 4 -15.47 -7.70 25.52
CA GLU A 4 -14.76 -6.99 26.60
C GLU A 4 -13.78 -6.02 25.92
N PHE A 5 -14.05 -4.77 26.11
CA PHE A 5 -13.14 -3.69 25.67
C PHE A 5 -11.86 -3.88 26.47
N ASP A 6 -10.78 -4.32 25.81
CA ASP A 6 -9.50 -4.56 26.44
C ASP A 6 -9.05 -3.24 27.12
N GLU A 7 -9.04 -3.24 28.44
CA GLU A 7 -8.61 -2.07 29.23
C GLU A 7 -7.16 -1.64 28.91
N SER A 8 -6.38 -2.53 28.30
CA SER A 8 -5.02 -2.22 27.83
C SER A 8 -5.00 -1.19 26.69
N MET A 9 -6.15 -0.98 26.01
CA MET A 9 -6.31 0.06 24.97
C MET A 9 -6.84 1.39 25.51
N ARG A 10 -7.10 1.53 26.80
CA ARG A 10 -7.38 2.83 27.39
C ARG A 10 -6.18 3.74 27.19
N VAL A 11 -6.42 4.86 26.53
CA VAL A 11 -5.45 5.94 26.43
C VAL A 11 -5.02 6.29 27.86
N LYS A 12 -3.74 6.05 28.19
CA LYS A 12 -3.15 6.48 29.43
C LYS A 12 -3.43 7.97 29.62
N SER A 13 -3.58 8.41 30.86
CA SER A 13 -3.82 9.84 31.13
C SER A 13 -2.74 10.68 30.43
N ASN A 14 -3.06 11.91 30.03
CA ASN A 14 -2.14 12.79 29.30
C ASN A 14 -0.81 13.04 30.04
N GLU A 15 -0.75 12.79 31.34
CA GLU A 15 0.44 12.94 32.17
C GLU A 15 1.53 11.89 31.89
N ASP A 16 1.13 10.72 31.35
CA ASP A 16 2.05 9.61 31.04
C ASP A 16 2.52 9.59 29.57
N LEU A 17 2.09 10.55 28.76
CA LEU A 17 2.42 10.59 27.33
C LEU A 17 3.67 11.44 27.08
N PRO A 18 4.53 11.04 26.13
CA PRO A 18 5.66 11.86 25.72
C PRO A 18 5.19 13.16 25.04
N ASN A 19 6.02 14.21 25.12
CA ASN A 19 5.76 15.46 24.47
C ASN A 19 5.51 15.23 22.94
N PRO A 20 4.44 15.81 22.34
CA PRO A 20 4.13 15.63 20.93
C PRO A 20 5.29 16.00 19.99
N ILE A 21 6.09 17.02 20.31
CA ILE A 21 7.26 17.40 19.52
C ILE A 21 8.31 16.28 19.56
N MET A 22 8.51 15.67 20.72
CA MET A 22 9.43 14.54 20.88
C MET A 22 8.96 13.31 20.11
N ALA A 23 7.63 13.13 19.99
CA ALA A 23 7.04 12.04 19.22
C ALA A 23 7.25 12.18 17.71
N LEU A 24 7.32 13.40 17.19
CA LEU A 24 7.56 13.69 15.78
C LEU A 24 9.05 13.61 15.38
N LEU A 25 9.96 13.76 16.33
CA LEU A 25 11.41 13.87 16.08
C LEU A 25 11.99 12.69 15.28
N PRO A 26 11.68 11.41 15.58
CA PRO A 26 12.18 10.28 14.77
C PRO A 26 11.70 10.32 13.32
N LEU A 27 10.47 10.77 13.08
CA LEU A 27 9.91 10.89 11.74
C LEU A 27 10.60 12.02 10.98
N ILE A 28 10.80 13.18 11.62
CA ILE A 28 11.51 14.32 11.03
C ILE A 28 12.95 13.92 10.68
N VAL A 29 13.66 13.24 11.58
CA VAL A 29 15.03 12.77 11.33
C VAL A 29 15.06 11.83 10.11
N THR A 30 14.19 10.84 10.06
CA THR A 30 14.10 9.91 8.93
C THR A 30 13.84 10.65 7.61
N PHE A 31 12.87 11.59 7.63
CA PHE A 31 12.52 12.39 6.45
C PHE A 31 13.68 13.25 5.97
N MET A 32 14.36 13.92 6.90
CA MET A 32 15.51 14.79 6.58
C MET A 32 16.68 14.00 6.00
N LEU A 33 17.02 12.85 6.59
CA LEU A 33 18.08 11.98 6.11
C LEU A 33 17.78 11.46 4.69
N PHE A 34 16.55 11.04 4.44
CA PHE A 34 16.16 10.51 3.14
C PHE A 34 16.09 11.61 2.07
N ASN A 35 15.43 12.76 2.35
CA ASN A 35 15.16 13.76 1.32
C ASN A 35 16.33 14.73 1.11
N PHE A 36 16.98 15.20 2.16
CA PHE A 36 18.03 16.21 2.07
C PHE A 36 19.43 15.61 1.96
N MET A 37 19.73 14.59 2.74
CA MET A 37 21.02 13.90 2.65
C MET A 37 21.03 12.80 1.59
N LYS A 38 19.88 12.50 0.97
CA LYS A 38 19.72 11.45 -0.06
C LYS A 38 20.29 10.10 0.38
N LEU A 39 20.24 9.84 1.68
CA LEU A 39 20.70 8.58 2.24
C LEU A 39 19.78 7.45 1.79
N TYR A 40 20.33 6.26 1.61
CA TYR A 40 19.52 5.08 1.29
C TYR A 40 18.42 4.90 2.36
N ILE A 41 17.18 4.68 1.90
CA ILE A 41 15.98 4.67 2.75
C ILE A 41 16.10 3.72 3.95
N GLY A 42 16.72 2.56 3.77
CA GLY A 42 16.94 1.58 4.84
C GLY A 42 17.80 2.15 5.98
N PHE A 43 18.87 2.84 5.68
CA PHE A 43 19.71 3.50 6.69
C PHE A 43 18.97 4.64 7.38
N SER A 44 18.19 5.43 6.63
CA SER A 44 17.38 6.52 7.18
C SER A 44 16.35 5.99 8.20
N ILE A 45 15.71 4.86 7.90
CA ILE A 45 14.76 4.21 8.80
C ILE A 45 15.47 3.65 10.04
N ILE A 46 16.63 3.01 9.89
CA ILE A 46 17.41 2.48 11.04
C ILE A 46 17.78 3.61 11.99
N ILE A 47 18.29 4.75 11.46
CA ILE A 47 18.63 5.91 12.28
C ILE A 47 17.38 6.50 12.94
N GLY A 48 16.23 6.54 12.24
CA GLY A 48 14.95 6.95 12.81
C GLY A 48 14.51 6.06 13.97
N ILE A 49 14.65 4.73 13.83
CA ILE A 49 14.36 3.77 14.91
C ILE A 49 15.29 4.01 16.12
N LEU A 50 16.60 4.18 15.88
CA LEU A 50 17.55 4.47 16.94
C LEU A 50 17.21 5.79 17.66
N THR A 51 16.82 6.82 16.91
CA THR A 51 16.36 8.10 17.47
C THR A 51 15.13 7.89 18.33
N ALA A 52 14.15 7.10 17.88
CA ALA A 52 12.96 6.77 18.64
C ALA A 52 13.31 6.03 19.94
N LEU A 53 14.21 5.05 19.91
CA LEU A 53 14.66 4.32 21.09
C LEU A 53 15.31 5.24 22.10
N VAL A 54 16.15 6.18 21.68
CA VAL A 54 16.80 7.16 22.58
C VAL A 54 15.77 8.12 23.15
N CYS A 55 14.89 8.70 22.34
CA CYS A 55 13.88 9.66 22.78
C CYS A 55 12.88 9.05 23.77
N PHE A 56 12.47 7.80 23.52
CA PHE A 56 11.44 7.15 24.34
C PHE A 56 11.99 6.20 25.39
N TRP A 57 13.30 6.17 25.62
CA TRP A 57 13.93 5.26 26.57
C TRP A 57 13.28 5.25 27.96
N ARG A 58 12.93 6.45 28.47
CA ARG A 58 12.24 6.59 29.76
C ARG A 58 10.85 5.98 29.80
N TYR A 59 10.16 5.96 28.64
CA TYR A 59 8.79 5.45 28.51
C TYR A 59 8.75 3.95 28.20
N LEU A 60 9.85 3.38 27.72
CA LEU A 60 9.94 1.98 27.31
C LEU A 60 10.16 1.01 28.49
N GLY A 61 10.40 1.50 29.73
CA GLY A 61 10.47 0.65 30.92
C GLY A 61 11.61 -0.35 30.96
N GLY A 62 12.64 -0.20 30.12
CA GLY A 62 13.87 -1.00 30.16
C GLY A 62 14.08 -1.93 28.96
N VAL A 63 15.28 -2.52 28.90
CA VAL A 63 15.77 -3.32 27.75
C VAL A 63 14.84 -4.49 27.39
N LYS A 64 14.27 -5.15 28.40
CA LYS A 64 13.38 -6.32 28.16
C LYS A 64 12.12 -5.94 27.40
N LEU A 65 11.54 -4.77 27.70
CA LEU A 65 10.36 -4.26 27.01
C LEU A 65 10.70 -3.81 25.59
N VAL A 66 11.84 -3.13 25.42
CA VAL A 66 12.38 -2.74 24.09
C VAL A 66 12.55 -3.95 23.20
N MET A 67 13.16 -5.03 23.70
CA MET A 67 13.31 -6.28 22.93
C MET A 67 11.97 -6.89 22.57
N GLY A 68 10.97 -6.81 23.44
CA GLY A 68 9.61 -7.27 23.16
C GLY A 68 8.95 -6.46 22.01
N VAL A 69 9.08 -5.14 22.03
CA VAL A 69 8.55 -4.25 20.99
C VAL A 69 9.26 -4.48 19.65
N LEU A 70 10.60 -4.57 19.66
CA LEU A 70 11.39 -4.87 18.45
C LEU A 70 11.04 -6.26 17.90
N GLY A 71 10.87 -7.26 18.76
CA GLY A 71 10.47 -8.61 18.34
C GLY A 71 9.11 -8.62 17.63
N LYS A 72 8.12 -7.89 18.16
CA LYS A 72 6.82 -7.71 17.49
C LYS A 72 6.95 -6.99 16.14
N GLY A 73 7.80 -5.96 16.07
CA GLY A 73 8.09 -5.24 14.82
C GLY A 73 8.73 -6.15 13.76
N VAL A 74 9.70 -6.96 14.15
CA VAL A 74 10.36 -7.94 13.25
C VAL A 74 9.35 -9.00 12.79
N ALA A 75 8.51 -9.53 13.69
CA ALA A 75 7.48 -10.49 13.31
C ALA A 75 6.50 -9.90 12.28
N ALA A 76 6.05 -8.66 12.48
CA ALA A 76 5.20 -7.97 11.51
C ALA A 76 5.91 -7.74 10.16
N ALA A 77 7.17 -7.35 10.16
CA ALA A 77 7.97 -7.19 8.97
C ALA A 77 8.16 -8.52 8.20
N CYS A 78 8.39 -9.62 8.90
CA CYS A 78 8.48 -10.95 8.30
C CYS A 78 7.18 -11.34 7.55
N VAL A 79 6.02 -11.07 8.16
CA VAL A 79 4.72 -11.34 7.50
C VAL A 79 4.58 -10.52 6.22
N LEU A 80 4.94 -9.24 6.24
CA LEU A 80 4.90 -8.37 5.06
C LEU A 80 5.86 -8.84 3.96
N CYS A 81 7.09 -9.21 4.32
CA CYS A 81 8.07 -9.74 3.37
C CYS A 81 7.61 -11.06 2.74
N LEU A 82 7.10 -11.99 3.55
CA LEU A 82 6.58 -13.27 3.06
C LEU A 82 5.38 -13.07 2.14
N SER A 83 4.44 -12.19 2.51
CA SER A 83 3.28 -11.88 1.68
C SER A 83 3.68 -11.28 0.34
N SER A 84 4.61 -10.31 0.34
CA SER A 84 5.12 -9.70 -0.88
C SER A 84 5.87 -10.69 -1.76
N GLY A 85 6.69 -11.56 -1.15
CA GLY A 85 7.41 -12.63 -1.86
C GLY A 85 6.47 -13.67 -2.46
N ALA A 86 5.44 -14.10 -1.72
CA ALA A 86 4.44 -15.04 -2.21
C ALA A 86 3.65 -14.47 -3.40
N LEU A 87 3.29 -13.18 -3.34
CA LEU A 87 2.59 -12.51 -4.44
C LEU A 87 3.46 -12.34 -5.68
N ALA A 88 4.75 -12.01 -5.51
CA ALA A 88 5.70 -11.96 -6.62
C ALA A 88 5.86 -13.35 -7.25
N GLY A 89 5.99 -14.40 -6.42
CA GLY A 89 6.04 -15.79 -6.89
C GLY A 89 4.76 -16.21 -7.62
N PHE A 90 3.59 -15.85 -7.10
CA PHE A 90 2.31 -16.07 -7.79
C PHE A 90 2.29 -15.39 -9.16
N GLY A 91 2.73 -14.12 -9.23
CA GLY A 91 2.84 -13.38 -10.49
C GLY A 91 3.70 -14.09 -11.53
N THR A 92 4.86 -14.65 -11.14
CA THR A 92 5.74 -15.41 -12.06
C THR A 92 5.10 -16.71 -12.55
N VAL A 93 4.36 -17.42 -11.68
CA VAL A 93 3.61 -18.63 -12.08
C VAL A 93 2.51 -18.28 -13.07
N VAL A 94 1.76 -17.21 -12.83
CA VAL A 94 0.71 -16.75 -13.74
C VAL A 94 1.29 -16.36 -15.09
N GLN A 95 2.42 -15.64 -15.13
CA GLN A 95 3.12 -15.28 -16.38
C GLN A 95 3.53 -16.50 -17.21
N ALA A 96 3.86 -17.61 -16.57
CA ALA A 96 4.24 -18.85 -17.24
C ALA A 96 3.04 -19.60 -17.86
N THR A 97 1.80 -19.16 -17.64
CA THR A 97 0.62 -19.80 -18.19
C THR A 97 0.31 -19.30 -19.60
N GLU A 98 -0.17 -20.19 -20.47
CA GLU A 98 -0.63 -19.84 -21.83
C GLU A 98 -1.78 -18.82 -21.79
N THR A 99 -2.67 -18.93 -20.81
CA THR A 99 -3.78 -18.02 -20.57
C THR A 99 -3.30 -16.58 -20.35
N PHE A 100 -2.18 -16.39 -19.65
CA PHE A 100 -1.60 -15.07 -19.48
C PHE A 100 -1.10 -14.48 -20.80
N GLY A 101 -0.47 -15.29 -21.66
CA GLY A 101 -0.06 -14.86 -22.98
C GLY A 101 -1.24 -14.36 -23.81
N GLN A 102 -2.35 -15.12 -23.81
CA GLN A 102 -3.60 -14.72 -24.48
C GLN A 102 -4.18 -13.43 -23.90
N PHE A 103 -4.17 -13.29 -22.59
CA PHE A 103 -4.64 -12.08 -21.90
C PHE A 103 -3.78 -10.85 -22.24
N SER A 104 -2.45 -11.00 -22.28
CA SER A 104 -1.54 -9.92 -22.68
C SER A 104 -1.78 -9.48 -24.14
N ILE A 105 -1.97 -10.44 -25.05
CA ILE A 105 -2.33 -10.16 -26.44
C ILE A 105 -3.69 -9.45 -26.53
N ALA A 106 -4.67 -9.89 -25.76
CA ALA A 106 -5.98 -9.24 -25.72
C ALA A 106 -5.88 -7.78 -25.25
N LEU A 107 -5.04 -7.49 -24.24
CA LEU A 107 -4.78 -6.12 -23.77
C LEU A 107 -4.16 -5.24 -24.86
N THR A 108 -3.17 -5.75 -25.60
CA THR A 108 -2.52 -4.98 -26.67
C THR A 108 -3.44 -4.73 -27.88
N ASN A 109 -4.42 -5.59 -28.07
CA ASN A 109 -5.41 -5.46 -29.15
C ASN A 109 -6.58 -4.52 -28.82
N ILE A 110 -6.70 -4.04 -27.57
CA ILE A 110 -7.72 -3.06 -27.21
C ILE A 110 -7.41 -1.74 -27.93
N GLN A 111 -8.36 -1.29 -28.75
CA GLN A 111 -8.25 0.02 -29.41
C GLN A 111 -8.57 1.12 -28.38
N GLY A 112 -7.55 1.91 -28.04
CA GLY A 112 -7.71 3.01 -27.10
C GLY A 112 -6.37 3.62 -26.68
N PRO A 113 -6.39 4.71 -25.90
CA PRO A 113 -5.15 5.30 -25.37
C PRO A 113 -4.41 4.27 -24.49
N PRO A 114 -3.12 4.00 -24.76
CA PRO A 114 -2.38 2.94 -24.06
C PRO A 114 -2.39 3.06 -22.54
N LEU A 115 -2.36 4.29 -22.00
CA LEU A 115 -2.38 4.51 -20.56
C LEU A 115 -3.69 4.09 -19.88
N PHE A 116 -4.83 4.12 -20.59
CA PHE A 116 -6.10 3.58 -20.08
C PHE A 116 -6.07 2.05 -20.02
N ILE A 117 -5.37 1.41 -20.94
CA ILE A 117 -5.20 -0.05 -20.92
C ILE A 117 -4.35 -0.45 -19.70
N VAL A 118 -3.26 0.29 -19.44
CA VAL A 118 -2.45 0.13 -18.22
C VAL A 118 -3.32 0.28 -16.96
N MET A 119 -4.15 1.31 -16.91
CA MET A 119 -5.08 1.56 -15.80
C MET A 119 -5.99 0.37 -15.55
N ILE A 120 -6.68 -0.11 -16.58
CA ILE A 120 -7.63 -1.22 -16.48
C ILE A 120 -6.93 -2.51 -16.07
N ALA A 121 -5.77 -2.82 -16.66
CA ALA A 121 -5.01 -4.02 -16.33
C ALA A 121 -4.65 -4.07 -14.84
N ILE A 122 -4.16 -2.95 -14.28
CA ILE A 122 -3.78 -2.88 -12.88
C ILE A 122 -5.00 -2.90 -11.97
N MET A 123 -6.10 -2.24 -12.34
CA MET A 123 -7.37 -2.29 -11.59
C MET A 123 -7.90 -3.72 -11.47
N LEU A 124 -7.86 -4.51 -12.56
CA LEU A 124 -8.28 -5.91 -12.54
C LEU A 124 -7.42 -6.76 -11.60
N VAL A 125 -6.09 -6.60 -11.65
CA VAL A 125 -5.19 -7.29 -10.72
C VAL A 125 -5.47 -6.86 -9.27
N THR A 126 -5.75 -5.58 -9.04
CA THR A 126 -6.11 -5.07 -7.70
C THR A 126 -7.38 -5.71 -7.17
N ALA A 127 -8.40 -5.84 -8.03
CA ALA A 127 -9.64 -6.51 -7.65
C ALA A 127 -9.44 -7.98 -7.26
N ILE A 128 -8.54 -8.68 -7.96
CA ILE A 128 -8.20 -10.08 -7.70
C ILE A 128 -7.39 -10.21 -6.40
N CYS A 129 -6.36 -9.37 -6.22
CA CYS A 129 -5.49 -9.41 -5.05
C CYS A 129 -6.17 -8.90 -3.78
N GLY A 130 -7.19 -8.02 -3.89
CA GLY A 130 -7.83 -7.36 -2.76
C GLY A 130 -6.89 -6.49 -1.93
N SER A 131 -5.77 -6.04 -2.51
CA SER A 131 -4.75 -5.22 -1.85
C SER A 131 -3.94 -4.44 -2.87
N GLY A 132 -3.92 -3.11 -2.73
CA GLY A 132 -3.20 -2.23 -3.65
C GLY A 132 -1.69 -2.51 -3.74
N PRO A 133 -0.95 -2.56 -2.61
CA PRO A 133 0.48 -2.90 -2.65
C PRO A 133 0.78 -4.26 -3.27
N ALA A 134 -0.06 -5.26 -2.98
CA ALA A 134 0.05 -6.59 -3.55
C ALA A 134 -0.17 -6.57 -5.07
N ALA A 135 -1.16 -5.82 -5.53
CA ALA A 135 -1.46 -5.67 -6.94
C ALA A 135 -0.32 -5.00 -7.71
N ILE A 136 0.29 -3.94 -7.16
CA ILE A 136 1.47 -3.29 -7.77
C ILE A 136 2.62 -4.29 -7.87
N GLY A 137 2.92 -5.00 -6.80
CA GLY A 137 3.99 -5.99 -6.76
C GLY A 137 3.82 -7.13 -7.75
N ALA A 138 2.57 -7.52 -8.03
CA ALA A 138 2.25 -8.54 -9.01
C ALA A 138 2.16 -7.98 -10.44
N SER A 139 1.42 -6.88 -10.65
CA SER A 139 1.09 -6.38 -11.99
C SER A 139 2.27 -5.76 -12.73
N LEU A 140 3.14 -5.00 -12.04
CA LEU A 140 4.25 -4.34 -12.73
C LEU A 140 5.24 -5.32 -13.34
N PRO A 141 5.77 -6.34 -12.62
CA PRO A 141 6.60 -7.36 -13.26
C PRO A 141 5.83 -8.17 -14.32
N MET A 142 4.56 -8.47 -14.03
CA MET A 142 3.71 -9.29 -14.90
C MET A 142 3.46 -8.66 -16.27
N PHE A 143 3.22 -7.37 -16.34
CA PHE A 143 2.89 -6.66 -17.59
C PHE A 143 4.01 -5.78 -18.12
N TYR A 144 5.22 -5.86 -17.55
CA TYR A 144 6.33 -4.98 -17.93
C TYR A 144 6.58 -4.99 -19.44
N ASP A 145 6.79 -6.17 -20.02
CA ASP A 145 7.07 -6.31 -21.45
C ASP A 145 5.88 -5.85 -22.32
N THR A 146 4.66 -6.10 -21.85
CA THR A 146 3.43 -5.65 -22.52
C THR A 146 3.38 -4.12 -22.56
N PHE A 147 3.63 -3.45 -21.41
CA PHE A 147 3.60 -2.00 -21.33
C PHE A 147 4.72 -1.35 -22.15
N VAL A 148 5.92 -1.96 -22.14
CA VAL A 148 7.05 -1.52 -22.99
C VAL A 148 6.70 -1.62 -24.46
N SER A 149 6.09 -2.73 -24.90
CA SER A 149 5.68 -2.93 -26.29
C SER A 149 4.62 -1.94 -26.77
N MET A 150 3.79 -1.42 -25.85
CA MET A 150 2.79 -0.38 -26.13
C MET A 150 3.41 1.03 -26.23
N GLY A 151 4.72 1.19 -26.00
CA GLY A 151 5.43 2.46 -26.11
C GLY A 151 5.09 3.48 -25.03
N VAL A 152 4.54 3.06 -23.88
CA VAL A 152 4.21 3.97 -22.78
C VAL A 152 5.44 4.30 -21.94
N SER A 153 5.51 5.54 -21.44
CA SER A 153 6.55 5.96 -20.51
C SER A 153 6.44 5.20 -19.18
N MET A 154 7.52 4.62 -18.70
CA MET A 154 7.53 3.91 -17.41
C MET A 154 7.26 4.84 -16.21
N SER A 155 7.56 6.13 -16.31
CA SER A 155 7.18 7.12 -15.29
C SER A 155 5.67 7.32 -15.25
N ALA A 156 4.99 7.38 -16.41
CA ALA A 156 3.54 7.42 -16.48
C ALA A 156 2.91 6.12 -15.95
N VAL A 157 3.46 4.95 -16.33
CA VAL A 157 3.01 3.65 -15.81
C VAL A 157 3.10 3.60 -14.29
N HIS A 158 4.22 4.05 -13.70
CA HIS A 158 4.39 4.08 -12.24
C HIS A 158 3.31 4.94 -11.55
N ARG A 159 3.01 6.12 -12.09
CA ARG A 159 1.98 7.01 -11.53
C ARG A 159 0.59 6.38 -11.64
N ILE A 160 0.25 5.88 -12.83
CA ILE A 160 -1.04 5.23 -13.07
C ILE A 160 -1.19 3.98 -12.21
N ALA A 161 -0.11 3.19 -12.03
CA ALA A 161 -0.12 2.03 -11.16
C ALA A 161 -0.45 2.39 -9.72
N ALA A 162 0.17 3.45 -9.19
CA ALA A 162 -0.08 3.92 -7.84
C ALA A 162 -1.55 4.33 -7.63
N PHE A 163 -2.15 5.04 -8.59
CA PHE A 163 -3.57 5.42 -8.52
C PHE A 163 -4.50 4.23 -8.75
N SER A 164 -4.25 3.41 -9.78
CA SER A 164 -5.11 2.26 -10.13
C SER A 164 -5.17 1.23 -9.01
N ALA A 165 -4.07 1.02 -8.30
CA ALA A 165 -4.01 0.09 -7.19
C ALA A 165 -4.84 0.52 -5.97
N THR A 166 -5.27 1.77 -5.89
CA THR A 166 -6.15 2.25 -4.81
C THR A 166 -7.62 2.16 -5.16
N THR A 167 -7.99 1.79 -6.38
CA THR A 167 -9.38 1.83 -6.86
C THR A 167 -10.20 0.66 -6.36
N LEU A 168 -9.77 -0.56 -6.67
CA LEU A 168 -10.50 -1.78 -6.36
C LEU A 168 -9.88 -2.59 -5.21
N ASP A 169 -9.03 -1.95 -4.42
CA ASP A 169 -8.41 -2.60 -3.26
C ASP A 169 -9.36 -2.76 -2.07
N THR A 170 -10.38 -1.92 -1.98
CA THR A 170 -11.37 -1.92 -0.87
C THR A 170 -12.70 -2.55 -1.29
N LEU A 171 -12.66 -3.64 -2.05
CA LEU A 171 -13.85 -4.43 -2.33
C LEU A 171 -14.38 -5.10 -1.05
N PRO A 172 -15.66 -5.54 -1.01
CA PRO A 172 -16.25 -6.19 0.18
C PRO A 172 -15.47 -7.39 0.70
N THR A 173 -14.64 -7.98 -0.13
CA THR A 173 -13.75 -9.12 0.18
C THR A 173 -12.42 -8.72 0.81
N ASN A 174 -12.10 -7.42 0.86
CA ASN A 174 -10.86 -6.94 1.44
C ASN A 174 -10.80 -7.17 2.96
N ALA A 175 -9.74 -7.84 3.41
CA ALA A 175 -9.56 -8.18 4.82
C ALA A 175 -9.44 -6.95 5.72
N GLY A 176 -8.83 -5.86 5.23
CA GLY A 176 -8.71 -4.59 5.95
C GLY A 176 -10.06 -3.92 6.19
N PHE A 177 -10.93 -3.91 5.16
CA PHE A 177 -12.29 -3.41 5.30
C PHE A 177 -13.10 -4.24 6.31
N ILE A 178 -13.04 -5.57 6.21
CA ILE A 178 -13.77 -6.47 7.12
C ILE A 178 -13.29 -6.27 8.57
N ALA A 179 -11.97 -6.16 8.78
CA ALA A 179 -11.40 -5.90 10.09
C ALA A 179 -11.83 -4.53 10.64
N ALA A 180 -11.82 -3.48 9.83
CA ALA A 180 -12.24 -2.14 10.22
C ALA A 180 -13.74 -2.09 10.58
N ALA A 181 -14.60 -2.75 9.80
CA ALA A 181 -16.03 -2.86 10.10
C ALA A 181 -16.26 -3.61 11.42
N GLY A 182 -15.50 -4.69 11.66
CA GLY A 182 -15.55 -5.44 12.92
C GLY A 182 -15.13 -4.59 14.13
N LEU A 183 -14.05 -3.82 14.01
CA LEU A 183 -13.61 -2.90 15.07
C LEU A 183 -14.63 -1.78 15.33
N ALA A 184 -15.27 -1.27 14.27
CA ALA A 184 -16.33 -0.26 14.37
C ALA A 184 -17.67 -0.85 14.89
N ARG A 185 -17.75 -2.17 15.12
CA ARG A 185 -18.98 -2.89 15.48
C ARG A 185 -20.14 -2.60 14.52
N SER A 186 -19.81 -2.43 13.25
CA SER A 186 -20.75 -2.16 12.16
C SER A 186 -20.86 -3.36 11.24
N GLU A 187 -22.06 -3.64 10.73
CA GLU A 187 -22.18 -4.66 9.70
C GLU A 187 -21.49 -4.19 8.41
N ALA A 188 -20.68 -5.06 7.82
CA ALA A 188 -19.96 -4.75 6.58
C ALA A 188 -20.91 -4.30 5.46
N LYS A 189 -22.11 -4.90 5.39
CA LYS A 189 -23.16 -4.55 4.44
C LYS A 189 -23.62 -3.10 4.54
N ASP A 190 -23.80 -2.59 5.76
CA ASP A 190 -24.31 -1.23 5.99
C ASP A 190 -23.22 -0.17 5.77
N SER A 191 -21.98 -0.49 6.14
CA SER A 191 -20.84 0.39 5.98
C SER A 191 -20.36 0.49 4.55
N TYR A 192 -20.45 -0.62 3.78
CA TYR A 192 -19.81 -0.71 2.47
C TYR A 192 -20.33 0.31 1.46
N LYS A 193 -21.61 0.67 1.49
CA LYS A 193 -22.16 1.68 0.57
C LYS A 193 -21.43 3.02 0.68
N TYR A 194 -21.02 3.43 1.87
CA TYR A 194 -20.29 4.69 2.08
C TYR A 194 -18.80 4.51 1.77
N VAL A 195 -18.20 3.44 2.26
CA VAL A 195 -16.79 3.12 2.01
C VAL A 195 -16.57 2.90 0.50
N GLY A 196 -17.41 2.13 -0.17
CA GLY A 196 -17.31 1.88 -1.61
C GLY A 196 -17.47 3.15 -2.45
N MET A 197 -18.35 4.08 -2.06
CA MET A 197 -18.44 5.39 -2.74
C MET A 197 -17.14 6.18 -2.59
N CYS A 198 -16.55 6.21 -1.40
CA CYS A 198 -15.31 6.97 -1.15
C CYS A 198 -14.08 6.31 -1.76
N THR A 199 -13.93 4.99 -1.63
CA THR A 199 -12.70 4.28 -1.98
C THR A 199 -12.74 3.63 -3.35
N VAL A 200 -13.90 3.27 -3.89
CA VAL A 200 -14.01 2.65 -5.21
C VAL A 200 -14.43 3.69 -6.24
N VAL A 201 -15.58 4.32 -6.05
CA VAL A 201 -16.13 5.24 -7.06
C VAL A 201 -15.24 6.49 -7.21
N ASN A 202 -14.96 7.17 -6.10
CA ASN A 202 -14.18 8.41 -6.12
C ASN A 202 -12.75 8.17 -6.62
N THR A 203 -12.08 7.12 -6.15
CA THR A 203 -10.70 6.81 -6.61
C THR A 203 -10.67 6.38 -8.06
N THR A 204 -11.67 5.65 -8.57
CA THR A 204 -11.77 5.30 -9.99
C THR A 204 -11.92 6.54 -10.86
N ILE A 205 -12.78 7.49 -10.46
CA ILE A 205 -12.92 8.76 -11.18
C ILE A 205 -11.60 9.54 -11.16
N ALA A 206 -10.97 9.67 -9.99
CA ALA A 206 -9.69 10.35 -9.85
C ALA A 206 -8.60 9.70 -10.73
N THR A 207 -8.52 8.39 -10.74
CA THR A 207 -7.57 7.63 -11.58
C THR A 207 -7.83 7.85 -13.06
N ALA A 208 -9.08 7.83 -13.49
CA ALA A 208 -9.45 8.12 -14.88
C ALA A 208 -9.06 9.55 -15.29
N VAL A 209 -9.27 10.54 -14.41
CA VAL A 209 -8.86 11.93 -14.65
C VAL A 209 -7.34 12.04 -14.74
N VAL A 210 -6.59 11.44 -13.83
CA VAL A 210 -5.12 11.42 -13.87
C VAL A 210 -4.62 10.75 -15.14
N THR A 211 -5.20 9.62 -15.52
CA THR A 211 -4.85 8.91 -16.76
C THR A 211 -5.12 9.76 -17.99
N LEU A 212 -6.24 10.47 -18.01
CA LEU A 212 -6.57 11.41 -19.08
C LEU A 212 -5.57 12.56 -19.16
N LEU A 213 -5.22 13.16 -18.02
CA LEU A 213 -4.24 14.25 -17.95
C LEU A 213 -2.87 13.79 -18.44
N LEU A 214 -2.38 12.62 -18.03
CA LEU A 214 -1.10 12.08 -18.48
C LEU A 214 -1.12 11.69 -19.97
N THR A 215 -2.29 11.34 -20.52
CA THR A 215 -2.48 11.06 -21.94
C THR A 215 -2.43 12.36 -22.76
N LEU A 216 -3.08 13.42 -22.29
CA LEU A 216 -3.14 14.72 -22.98
C LEU A 216 -1.85 15.53 -22.79
N PHE A 217 -1.17 15.40 -21.67
CA PHE A 217 0.02 16.15 -21.31
C PHE A 217 1.18 15.21 -20.91
N PRO A 218 1.84 14.54 -21.88
CA PRO A 218 2.91 13.58 -21.59
C PRO A 218 4.08 14.18 -20.78
N GLY A 219 4.27 15.49 -20.82
CA GLY A 219 5.28 16.19 -20.03
C GLY A 219 5.03 16.23 -18.52
N LEU A 220 3.86 15.77 -18.05
CA LEU A 220 3.55 15.64 -16.63
C LEU A 220 4.00 14.27 -16.05
N ALA A 221 4.45 13.35 -16.89
CA ALA A 221 4.81 11.99 -16.53
C ALA A 221 6.18 11.87 -15.86
#